data_d820092f6a79fa3821a9fe7a4df26277
#
_entry.id   d820092f6a79fa3821a9fe7a4df26277
#
_cell.length_a   1.000
_cell.length_b   1.000
_cell.length_c   1.000
_cell.angle_alpha   90.00
_cell.angle_beta   90.00
_cell.angle_gamma   90.00
#
_symmetry.space_group_name_H-M   'P 1'
#
loop_
_entity.id
_entity.type
_entity.pdbx_description
1 polymer ?
#
loop_
_entity_poly.entity_id
_entity_poly.type
_entity_poly.pdbx_seq_one_letter_code
_entity_poly.pdbx_strand_id
1 'polypeptide(L)'
;SGGLATSCPKKLEQARNYGATHLINSKECDVRAEVRKLFPGGVDYVLDAAGSPAIVNQGMGLIKDRGSVLCYGVPEKEEVTIDFSPADYNWRVIYQQMPRKREEGEAHAQVVRVDAASGELNIKDFISDYFTFDQAVEAYQKLLDRKILKKGIITF
;
A
#
# COMPACT_ATOMS: atom_id res chain seq x y z
N SER A 1 9.52 -7.84 10.94
CA SER A 1 8.77 -8.54 9.88
C SER A 1 7.64 -7.68 9.37
N GLY A 2 7.37 -7.76 8.09
CA GLY A 2 6.28 -7.03 7.43
C GLY A 2 5.49 -7.96 6.53
N GLY A 3 4.21 -7.67 6.32
CA GLY A 3 3.33 -8.46 5.46
C GLY A 3 2.53 -7.58 4.51
N LEU A 4 2.09 -8.18 3.42
CA LEU A 4 1.16 -7.58 2.48
C LEU A 4 -0.11 -8.41 2.37
N ALA A 5 -1.26 -7.75 2.50
CA ALA A 5 -2.56 -8.30 2.15
C ALA A 5 -3.09 -7.61 0.88
N THR A 6 -3.43 -8.37 -0.13
CA THR A 6 -4.04 -7.85 -1.38
C THR A 6 -4.80 -8.94 -2.10
N SER A 7 -5.74 -8.56 -2.94
CA SER A 7 -6.50 -9.47 -3.80
C SER A 7 -5.79 -9.81 -5.13
N CYS A 8 -4.58 -9.31 -5.35
CA CYS A 8 -3.84 -9.47 -6.60
C CYS A 8 -2.61 -10.38 -6.41
N PRO A 9 -2.61 -11.63 -6.92
CA PRO A 9 -1.50 -12.56 -6.78
C PRO A 9 -0.15 -12.02 -7.28
N LYS A 10 -0.14 -11.30 -8.41
CA LYS A 10 1.07 -10.69 -8.96
C LYS A 10 1.70 -9.66 -8.03
N LYS A 11 0.86 -8.89 -7.28
CA LYS A 11 1.37 -7.94 -6.29
C LYS A 11 1.93 -8.65 -5.06
N LEU A 12 1.38 -9.80 -4.67
CA LEU A 12 1.92 -10.62 -3.58
C LEU A 12 3.31 -11.15 -3.94
N GLU A 13 3.47 -11.70 -5.16
CA GLU A 13 4.76 -12.19 -5.62
C GLU A 13 5.81 -11.07 -5.65
N GLN A 14 5.46 -9.91 -6.18
CA GLN A 14 6.35 -8.75 -6.17
C GLN A 14 6.74 -8.32 -4.76
N ALA A 15 5.80 -8.29 -3.83
CA ALA A 15 6.06 -7.91 -2.45
C ALA A 15 7.08 -8.85 -1.78
N ARG A 16 7.05 -10.14 -2.11
CA ARG A 16 8.05 -11.11 -1.63
C ARG A 16 9.45 -10.72 -2.05
N ASN A 17 9.62 -10.29 -3.31
CA ASN A 17 10.92 -9.88 -3.85
C ASN A 17 11.45 -8.61 -3.16
N TYR A 18 10.57 -7.80 -2.58
CA TYR A 18 10.89 -6.60 -1.79
C TYR A 18 10.81 -6.81 -0.28
N GLY A 19 10.94 -8.05 0.19
CA GLY A 19 11.15 -8.35 1.60
C GLY A 19 9.90 -8.55 2.44
N ALA A 20 8.71 -8.65 1.84
CA ALA A 20 7.52 -9.04 2.60
C ALA A 20 7.66 -10.49 3.09
N THR A 21 7.59 -10.67 4.40
CA THR A 21 7.75 -11.97 5.05
C THR A 21 6.46 -12.79 5.09
N HIS A 22 5.31 -12.12 5.07
CA HIS A 22 4.00 -12.75 5.08
C HIS A 22 3.13 -12.18 3.95
N LEU A 23 2.47 -13.05 3.21
CA LEU A 23 1.64 -12.69 2.06
C LEU A 23 0.25 -13.28 2.25
N ILE A 24 -0.77 -12.43 2.18
CA ILE A 24 -2.15 -12.82 2.39
C ILE A 24 -2.99 -12.46 1.16
N ASN A 25 -3.62 -13.45 0.52
CA ASN A 25 -4.58 -13.19 -0.53
C ASN A 25 -5.96 -12.94 0.08
N SER A 26 -6.37 -11.68 0.09
CA SER A 26 -7.64 -11.26 0.69
C SER A 26 -8.90 -11.78 -0.01
N LYS A 27 -8.77 -12.42 -1.19
CA LYS A 27 -9.88 -13.12 -1.85
C LYS A 27 -10.08 -14.55 -1.36
N GLU A 28 -9.04 -15.15 -0.80
CA GLU A 28 -9.03 -16.57 -0.44
C GLU A 28 -9.24 -16.81 1.05
N CYS A 29 -9.03 -15.78 1.87
CA CYS A 29 -9.13 -15.91 3.31
C CYS A 29 -9.50 -14.61 4.01
N ASP A 30 -9.95 -14.72 5.25
CA ASP A 30 -10.12 -13.60 6.16
C ASP A 30 -8.76 -13.08 6.63
N VAL A 31 -8.41 -11.87 6.19
CA VAL A 31 -7.14 -11.22 6.51
C VAL A 31 -6.93 -11.09 8.02
N ARG A 32 -8.00 -10.75 8.77
CA ARG A 32 -7.91 -10.58 10.23
C ARG A 32 -7.58 -11.90 10.92
N ALA A 33 -8.27 -12.96 10.52
CA ALA A 33 -8.01 -14.30 11.06
C ALA A 33 -6.57 -14.75 10.78
N GLU A 34 -6.08 -14.56 9.55
CA GLU A 34 -4.71 -14.93 9.19
C GLU A 34 -3.66 -14.09 9.94
N VAL A 35 -3.86 -12.78 10.03
CA VAL A 35 -2.94 -11.93 10.81
C VAL A 35 -2.93 -12.32 12.28
N ARG A 36 -4.09 -12.62 12.88
CA ARG A 36 -4.17 -13.03 14.30
C ARG A 36 -3.55 -14.39 14.57
N LYS A 37 -3.53 -15.31 13.61
CA LYS A 37 -2.76 -16.57 13.72
C LYS A 37 -1.25 -16.30 13.79
N LEU A 38 -0.75 -15.38 12.94
CA LEU A 38 0.67 -15.02 12.88
C LEU A 38 1.10 -14.14 14.05
N PHE A 39 0.23 -13.22 14.45
CA PHE A 39 0.46 -12.21 15.48
C PHE A 39 -0.75 -12.16 16.45
N PRO A 40 -0.85 -13.06 17.42
CA PRO A 40 -2.02 -13.14 18.32
C PRO A 40 -2.31 -11.82 19.06
N GLY A 41 -1.26 -11.10 19.44
CA GLY A 41 -1.35 -9.78 20.09
C GLY A 41 -1.63 -8.61 19.14
N GLY A 42 -1.68 -8.85 17.82
CA GLY A 42 -1.80 -7.80 16.81
C GLY A 42 -0.44 -7.26 16.32
N VAL A 43 -0.50 -6.31 15.41
CA VAL A 43 0.66 -5.69 14.77
C VAL A 43 0.89 -4.26 15.27
N ASP A 44 2.13 -3.77 15.19
CA ASP A 44 2.47 -2.39 15.59
C ASP A 44 1.87 -1.34 14.65
N TYR A 45 1.94 -1.64 13.35
CA TYR A 45 1.52 -0.73 12.30
C TYR A 45 0.69 -1.45 11.24
N VAL A 46 -0.36 -0.78 10.79
CA VAL A 46 -1.09 -1.12 9.56
C VAL A 46 -0.97 0.07 8.63
N LEU A 47 -0.56 -0.16 7.38
CA LEU A 47 -0.49 0.87 6.35
C LEU A 47 -1.64 0.68 5.35
N ASP A 48 -2.55 1.65 5.29
CA ASP A 48 -3.51 1.76 4.20
C ASP A 48 -2.88 2.52 3.03
N ALA A 49 -2.69 1.84 1.91
CA ALA A 49 -2.18 2.42 0.67
C ALA A 49 -3.26 2.57 -0.42
N ALA A 50 -4.51 2.25 -0.10
CA ALA A 50 -5.61 2.26 -1.05
C ALA A 50 -6.57 3.45 -0.86
N GLY A 51 -6.58 4.07 0.31
CA GLY A 51 -7.52 5.15 0.65
C GLY A 51 -8.95 4.66 0.94
N SER A 52 -9.11 3.40 1.32
CA SER A 52 -10.41 2.79 1.56
C SER A 52 -10.79 2.82 3.03
N PRO A 53 -11.96 3.41 3.41
CA PRO A 53 -12.46 3.37 4.78
C PRO A 53 -12.59 1.95 5.33
N ALA A 54 -12.92 0.99 4.49
CA ALA A 54 -13.03 -0.42 4.88
C ALA A 54 -11.67 -1.00 5.31
N ILE A 55 -10.58 -0.60 4.63
CA ILE A 55 -9.21 -1.04 5.00
C ILE A 55 -8.77 -0.39 6.31
N VAL A 56 -9.08 0.90 6.51
CA VAL A 56 -8.80 1.58 7.78
C VAL A 56 -9.51 0.87 8.93
N ASN A 57 -10.81 0.56 8.79
CA ASN A 57 -11.58 -0.15 9.79
C ASN A 57 -11.07 -1.58 10.01
N GLN A 58 -10.67 -2.28 8.95
CA GLN A 58 -10.00 -3.58 9.10
C GLN A 58 -8.70 -3.43 9.92
N GLY A 59 -7.93 -2.38 9.63
CA GLY A 59 -6.68 -2.06 10.33
C GLY A 59 -6.87 -1.87 11.83
N MET A 60 -7.95 -1.22 12.24
CA MET A 60 -8.29 -1.04 13.67
C MET A 60 -8.43 -2.37 14.42
N GLY A 61 -8.90 -3.42 13.73
CA GLY A 61 -8.99 -4.76 14.30
C GLY A 61 -7.69 -5.58 14.25
N LEU A 62 -6.64 -5.07 13.61
CA LEU A 62 -5.35 -5.75 13.46
C LEU A 62 -4.26 -5.23 14.38
N ILE A 63 -4.31 -3.94 14.76
CA ILE A 63 -3.30 -3.32 15.60
C ILE A 63 -3.36 -3.85 17.04
N LYS A 64 -2.22 -3.85 17.70
CA LYS A 64 -2.10 -4.11 19.14
C LYS A 64 -2.36 -2.85 19.97
N ASP A 65 -2.36 -2.98 21.31
CA ASP A 65 -2.33 -1.80 22.19
C ASP A 65 -1.19 -0.85 21.80
N ARG A 66 -1.48 0.45 21.75
CA ARG A 66 -0.58 1.50 21.24
C ARG A 66 -0.15 1.37 19.78
N GLY A 67 -0.78 0.49 19.02
CA GLY A 67 -0.57 0.38 17.59
C GLY A 67 -1.08 1.57 16.79
N SER A 68 -0.74 1.62 15.52
CA SER A 68 -1.12 2.75 14.65
C SER A 68 -1.61 2.26 13.29
N VAL A 69 -2.69 2.87 12.80
CA VAL A 69 -3.11 2.77 11.40
C VAL A 69 -2.61 4.01 10.66
N LEU A 70 -1.76 3.80 9.67
CA LEU A 70 -1.18 4.86 8.83
C LEU A 70 -1.95 4.92 7.51
N CYS A 71 -2.66 6.02 7.28
CA CYS A 71 -3.48 6.26 6.10
C CYS A 71 -2.66 7.05 5.07
N TYR A 72 -1.97 6.34 4.19
CA TYR A 72 -1.19 6.90 3.09
C TYR A 72 -2.04 7.04 1.82
N GLY A 73 -2.97 6.14 1.58
CA GLY A 73 -3.89 6.20 0.44
C GLY A 73 -4.78 7.45 0.50
N VAL A 74 -4.94 8.12 -0.63
CA VAL A 74 -5.87 9.27 -0.73
C VAL A 74 -7.30 8.75 -0.60
N PRO A 75 -8.08 9.23 0.36
CA PRO A 75 -9.43 8.73 0.57
C PRO A 75 -10.35 9.08 -0.62
N GLU A 76 -11.18 8.12 -1.01
CA GLU A 76 -12.17 8.30 -2.07
C GLU A 76 -13.34 9.22 -1.65
N LYS A 77 -13.50 9.47 -0.35
CA LYS A 77 -14.59 10.26 0.24
C LYS A 77 -14.04 11.29 1.22
N GLU A 78 -14.69 12.43 1.30
CA GLU A 78 -14.34 13.50 2.24
C GLU A 78 -14.66 13.11 3.68
N GLU A 79 -15.67 12.26 3.89
CA GLU A 79 -16.09 11.78 5.20
C GLU A 79 -15.82 10.28 5.34
N VAL A 80 -15.20 9.90 6.44
CA VAL A 80 -14.87 8.51 6.77
C VAL A 80 -15.35 8.19 8.17
N THR A 81 -16.17 7.15 8.30
CA THR A 81 -16.54 6.60 9.60
C THR A 81 -15.52 5.56 10.03
N ILE A 82 -14.91 5.76 11.19
CA ILE A 82 -13.96 4.82 11.77
C ILE A 82 -14.64 4.09 12.93
N ASP A 83 -14.70 2.76 12.82
CA ASP A 83 -15.11 1.88 13.90
C ASP A 83 -13.88 1.45 14.71
N PHE A 84 -13.74 1.99 15.90
CA PHE A 84 -12.65 1.65 16.81
C PHE A 84 -13.04 0.62 17.88
N SER A 85 -14.26 0.07 17.81
CA SER A 85 -14.71 -0.98 18.74
C SER A 85 -13.84 -2.24 18.72
N PRO A 86 -13.22 -2.67 17.61
CA PRO A 86 -12.36 -3.84 17.59
C PRO A 86 -10.91 -3.58 18.05
N ALA A 87 -10.54 -2.32 18.30
CA ALA A 87 -9.21 -1.95 18.76
C ALA A 87 -9.11 -1.99 20.28
N ASP A 88 -7.91 -2.33 20.78
CA ASP A 88 -7.56 -2.14 22.18
C ASP A 88 -7.45 -0.63 22.52
N TYR A 89 -7.10 -0.30 23.76
CA TYR A 89 -6.90 1.08 24.17
C TYR A 89 -5.61 1.69 23.58
N ASN A 90 -5.52 3.02 23.54
CA ASN A 90 -4.31 3.76 23.16
C ASN A 90 -3.86 3.59 21.70
N TRP A 91 -4.78 3.49 20.77
CA TRP A 91 -4.52 3.43 19.33
C TRP A 91 -4.29 4.82 18.72
N ARG A 92 -3.75 4.84 17.51
CA ARG A 92 -3.58 6.03 16.67
C ARG A 92 -4.03 5.76 15.25
N VAL A 93 -4.69 6.76 14.65
CA VAL A 93 -4.93 6.82 13.20
C VAL A 93 -4.23 8.07 12.69
N ILE A 94 -3.34 7.90 11.73
CA ILE A 94 -2.51 8.98 11.20
C ILE A 94 -2.74 9.08 9.71
N TYR A 95 -3.29 10.21 9.27
CA TYR A 95 -3.42 10.56 7.85
C TYR A 95 -2.20 11.34 7.41
N GLN A 96 -1.44 10.78 6.47
CA GLN A 96 -0.28 11.44 5.88
C GLN A 96 -0.12 10.99 4.43
N GLN A 97 -0.59 11.81 3.52
CA GLN A 97 -0.71 11.47 2.10
C GLN A 97 0.33 12.17 1.23
N MET A 98 0.77 13.35 1.64
CA MET A 98 1.73 14.14 0.88
C MET A 98 2.96 14.46 1.73
N PRO A 99 4.17 14.27 1.18
CA PRO A 99 5.39 14.69 1.86
C PRO A 99 5.46 16.23 1.93
N ARG A 100 6.17 16.76 2.91
CA ARG A 100 6.54 18.16 2.94
C ARG A 100 7.59 18.42 1.85
N LYS A 101 7.70 19.65 1.34
CA LYS A 101 8.63 20.03 0.26
C LYS A 101 10.08 19.53 0.49
N ARG A 102 10.54 19.56 1.74
CA ARG A 102 11.89 19.11 2.09
C ARG A 102 12.01 17.58 2.08
N GLU A 103 11.02 16.90 2.60
CA GLU A 103 10.98 15.43 2.70
C GLU A 103 10.90 14.78 1.31
N GLU A 104 10.24 15.40 0.35
CA GLU A 104 10.13 14.91 -1.03
C GLU A 104 11.50 14.80 -1.69
N GLY A 105 12.35 15.84 -1.55
CA GLY A 105 13.70 15.82 -2.10
C GLY A 105 14.60 14.77 -1.43
N GLU A 106 14.49 14.60 -0.13
CA GLU A 106 15.23 13.59 0.63
C GLU A 106 14.81 12.17 0.24
N ALA A 107 13.51 11.90 0.14
CA ALA A 107 12.98 10.60 -0.29
C ALA A 107 13.38 10.28 -1.73
N HIS A 108 13.31 11.24 -2.66
CA HIS A 108 13.76 11.07 -4.03
C HIS A 108 15.26 10.75 -4.09
N ALA A 109 16.08 11.47 -3.31
CA ALA A 109 17.51 11.23 -3.26
C ALA A 109 17.83 9.82 -2.72
N GLN A 110 17.12 9.36 -1.69
CA GLN A 110 17.25 8.01 -1.16
C GLN A 110 16.93 6.96 -2.23
N VAL A 111 15.75 7.05 -2.85
CA VAL A 111 15.30 6.06 -3.84
C VAL A 111 16.22 6.01 -5.06
N VAL A 112 16.61 7.15 -5.61
CA VAL A 112 17.39 7.20 -6.85
C VAL A 112 18.88 6.94 -6.60
N ARG A 113 19.46 7.53 -5.58
CA ARG A 113 20.91 7.47 -5.35
C ARG A 113 21.37 6.26 -4.57
N VAL A 114 20.53 5.77 -3.64
CA VAL A 114 20.91 4.66 -2.78
C VAL A 114 20.26 3.38 -3.30
N ASP A 115 18.95 3.30 -3.25
CA ASP A 115 18.23 2.03 -3.45
C ASP A 115 18.32 1.55 -4.91
N ALA A 116 18.20 2.45 -5.88
CA ALA A 116 18.32 2.09 -7.29
C ALA A 116 19.78 1.87 -7.72
N ALA A 117 20.73 2.64 -7.19
CA ALA A 117 22.15 2.50 -7.54
C ALA A 117 22.80 1.26 -6.88
N SER A 118 22.34 0.87 -5.68
CA SER A 118 22.79 -0.35 -5.01
C SER A 118 22.20 -1.62 -5.62
N GLY A 119 21.13 -1.50 -6.42
CA GLY A 119 20.39 -2.63 -6.97
C GLY A 119 19.35 -3.22 -6.00
N GLU A 120 19.18 -2.66 -4.82
CA GLU A 120 18.17 -3.10 -3.86
C GLU A 120 16.75 -2.77 -4.36
N LEU A 121 16.61 -1.70 -5.17
CA LEU A 121 15.37 -1.30 -5.79
C LEU A 121 15.52 -1.25 -7.31
N ASN A 122 14.78 -2.08 -8.03
CA ASN A 122 14.66 -1.97 -9.48
C ASN A 122 13.44 -1.13 -9.85
N ILE A 123 13.64 0.12 -10.22
CA ILE A 123 12.56 1.05 -10.56
C ILE A 123 11.67 0.52 -11.70
N LYS A 124 12.24 -0.25 -12.64
CA LYS A 124 11.49 -0.85 -13.76
C LYS A 124 10.42 -1.83 -13.29
N ASP A 125 10.59 -2.45 -12.13
CA ASP A 125 9.60 -3.37 -11.57
C ASP A 125 8.30 -2.69 -11.17
N PHE A 126 8.29 -1.36 -11.07
CA PHE A 126 7.09 -0.56 -10.77
C PHE A 126 6.35 -0.08 -12.02
N ILE A 127 6.87 -0.36 -13.22
CA ILE A 127 6.27 -0.02 -14.50
C ILE A 127 5.71 -1.29 -15.11
N SER A 128 4.42 -1.28 -15.48
CA SER A 128 3.78 -2.44 -16.13
C SER A 128 3.49 -2.23 -17.61
N ASP A 129 3.36 -0.97 -18.03
CA ASP A 129 2.88 -0.64 -19.37
C ASP A 129 3.62 0.56 -19.93
N TYR A 130 3.90 0.54 -21.23
CA TYR A 130 4.44 1.65 -21.98
C TYR A 130 3.50 1.99 -23.12
N PHE A 131 3.26 3.28 -23.33
CA PHE A 131 2.40 3.83 -24.37
C PHE A 131 3.14 4.92 -25.13
N THR A 132 2.85 5.06 -26.41
CA THR A 132 3.24 6.27 -27.17
C THR A 132 2.28 7.41 -26.88
N PHE A 133 2.64 8.64 -27.25
CA PHE A 133 1.77 9.79 -27.07
C PHE A 133 0.40 9.60 -27.74
N ASP A 134 0.36 9.02 -28.95
CA ASP A 134 -0.87 8.76 -29.69
C ASP A 134 -1.82 7.79 -28.96
N GLN A 135 -1.27 6.96 -28.06
CA GLN A 135 -2.02 6.02 -27.23
C GLN A 135 -2.46 6.60 -25.87
N ALA A 136 -2.26 7.90 -25.63
CA ALA A 136 -2.55 8.52 -24.33
C ALA A 136 -4.00 8.31 -23.87
N VAL A 137 -4.97 8.48 -24.78
CA VAL A 137 -6.40 8.27 -24.47
C VAL A 137 -6.67 6.82 -24.10
N GLU A 138 -6.10 5.87 -24.83
CA GLU A 138 -6.20 4.43 -24.53
C GLU A 138 -5.57 4.11 -23.16
N ALA A 139 -4.42 4.69 -22.86
CA ALA A 139 -3.75 4.51 -21.57
C ALA A 139 -4.63 4.97 -20.39
N TYR A 140 -5.25 6.13 -20.51
CA TYR A 140 -6.20 6.62 -19.50
C TYR A 140 -7.43 5.72 -19.38
N GLN A 141 -7.97 5.23 -20.48
CA GLN A 141 -9.10 4.30 -20.43
C GLN A 141 -8.71 2.99 -19.74
N LYS A 142 -7.54 2.44 -20.03
CA LYS A 142 -7.02 1.25 -19.35
C LYS A 142 -6.80 1.48 -17.84
N LEU A 143 -6.40 2.69 -17.46
CA LEU A 143 -6.26 3.06 -16.04
C LEU A 143 -7.62 3.06 -15.34
N LEU A 144 -8.63 3.69 -15.94
CA LEU A 144 -10.01 3.72 -15.43
C LEU A 144 -10.59 2.31 -15.31
N ASP A 145 -10.33 1.46 -16.28
CA ASP A 145 -10.75 0.06 -16.31
C ASP A 145 -9.95 -0.84 -15.33
N ARG A 146 -8.99 -0.28 -14.59
CA ARG A 146 -8.08 -1.00 -13.67
C ARG A 146 -7.28 -2.11 -14.36
N LYS A 147 -6.98 -1.94 -15.66
CA LYS A 147 -6.20 -2.89 -16.47
C LYS A 147 -4.69 -2.63 -16.39
N ILE A 148 -4.26 -1.45 -15.93
CA ILE A 148 -2.86 -1.15 -15.65
C ILE A 148 -2.52 -1.70 -14.25
N LEU A 149 -1.59 -2.64 -14.19
CA LEU A 149 -1.27 -3.34 -12.94
C LEU A 149 -0.49 -2.45 -11.95
N LYS A 150 0.42 -1.62 -12.46
CA LYS A 150 1.34 -0.79 -11.67
C LYS A 150 1.31 0.66 -12.17
N LYS A 151 2.36 1.08 -12.86
CA LYS A 151 2.45 2.40 -13.50
C LYS A 151 2.50 2.24 -15.01
N GLY A 152 1.71 3.03 -15.72
CA GLY A 152 1.83 3.21 -17.16
C GLY A 152 2.67 4.44 -17.47
N ILE A 153 3.60 4.33 -18.42
CA ILE A 153 4.46 5.42 -18.89
C ILE A 153 4.02 5.82 -20.30
N ILE A 154 3.78 7.10 -20.52
CA ILE A 154 3.57 7.67 -21.87
C ILE A 154 4.90 8.29 -22.31
N THR A 155 5.42 7.84 -23.45
CA THR A 155 6.65 8.35 -24.05
C THR A 155 6.31 9.33 -25.20
N PHE A 156 7.16 10.35 -25.35
CA PHE A 156 7.04 11.39 -26.39
C PHE A 156 8.10 11.21 -27.45
#